data_72507ded4fe52a0b6edcb91670bfae3d
#
_entry.id   72507ded4fe52a0b6edcb91670bfae3d
#
_cell.length_a   1.000
_cell.length_b   1.000
_cell.length_c   1.000
_cell.angle_alpha   90.00
_cell.angle_beta   90.00
_cell.angle_gamma   90.00
#
_symmetry.space_group_name_H-M   'P 1'
#
loop_
_entity.id
_entity.type
_entity.pdbx_description
1 polymer ?
#
loop_
_entity_poly.entity_id
_entity_poly.type
_entity_poly.pdbx_seq_one_letter_code
_entity_poly.pdbx_strand_id
1 'polypeptide(L)'
;MKLFITGIGTDVGKTIASSILVEALEADYWKPIQAGDLDNSDTNKVEKYVSNPTTKFHKNAYALQTPASPHYAAAIDGITIHLNQIKEPKTINHLVVEGAGGILVPLNTTDCVIDIIQPDYKVIVVSRHYLGSINHTLMTIEILKSRKLNVAGIIFSGDENKATESIILEKTNVLMLGRIDNEPYFDQNVIKYYADLFREKLLALSI
;
A
#
# COMPACT_ATOMS: atom_id res chain seq x y z
N MET A 1 -5.83 14.50 -2.70
CA MET A 1 -6.22 13.09 -2.96
C MET A 1 -5.61 12.20 -1.90
N LYS A 2 -6.33 11.16 -1.47
CA LYS A 2 -5.83 10.19 -0.51
C LYS A 2 -5.81 8.81 -1.15
N LEU A 3 -4.67 8.15 -1.10
CA LEU A 3 -4.46 6.82 -1.66
C LEU A 3 -4.24 5.82 -0.53
N PHE A 4 -4.93 4.68 -0.55
CA PHE A 4 -4.67 3.57 0.34
C PHE A 4 -3.99 2.44 -0.44
N ILE A 5 -2.78 2.09 -0.05
CA ILE A 5 -1.98 1.07 -0.71
C ILE A 5 -2.15 -0.24 0.04
N THR A 6 -2.75 -1.21 -0.61
CA THR A 6 -2.85 -2.58 -0.10
C THR A 6 -2.13 -3.56 -0.99
N GLY A 7 -1.72 -4.68 -0.44
CA GLY A 7 -1.17 -5.80 -1.19
C GLY A 7 -2.12 -6.99 -1.22
N ILE A 8 -1.90 -7.88 -2.16
CA ILE A 8 -2.54 -9.21 -2.16
C ILE A 8 -1.97 -10.14 -1.08
N GLY A 9 -1.00 -9.64 -0.30
CA GLY A 9 -0.31 -10.34 0.78
C GLY A 9 0.82 -9.51 1.36
N THR A 10 1.71 -10.18 2.11
CA THR A 10 2.97 -9.62 2.61
C THR A 10 4.05 -9.75 1.53
N ASP A 11 5.08 -8.89 1.56
CA ASP A 11 6.24 -8.89 0.65
C ASP A 11 5.91 -8.82 -0.85
N VAL A 12 4.80 -8.17 -1.18
CA VAL A 12 4.37 -7.97 -2.57
C VAL A 12 4.84 -6.64 -3.19
N GLY A 13 5.64 -5.85 -2.46
CA GLY A 13 6.22 -4.60 -2.95
C GLY A 13 5.45 -3.33 -2.57
N LYS A 14 4.59 -3.37 -1.53
CA LYS A 14 3.82 -2.18 -1.09
C LYS A 14 4.70 -0.98 -0.80
N THR A 15 5.78 -1.16 -0.05
CA THR A 15 6.67 -0.06 0.38
C THR A 15 7.37 0.61 -0.79
N ILE A 16 7.78 -0.17 -1.80
CA ILE A 16 8.33 0.36 -3.05
C ILE A 16 7.25 1.10 -3.85
N ALA A 17 6.06 0.49 -4.00
CA ALA A 17 4.94 1.16 -4.65
C ALA A 17 4.57 2.48 -3.92
N SER A 18 4.51 2.46 -2.59
CA SER A 18 4.27 3.67 -1.78
C SER A 18 5.32 4.74 -2.04
N SER A 19 6.61 4.37 -2.08
CA SER A 19 7.71 5.31 -2.38
C SER A 19 7.54 5.97 -3.75
N ILE A 20 7.19 5.19 -4.77
CA ILE A 20 6.92 5.67 -6.13
C ILE A 20 5.74 6.65 -6.15
N LEU A 21 4.65 6.32 -5.45
CA LEU A 21 3.45 7.16 -5.41
C LEU A 21 3.68 8.45 -4.62
N VAL A 22 4.43 8.37 -3.52
CA VAL A 22 4.86 9.54 -2.73
C VAL A 22 5.72 10.47 -3.56
N GLU A 23 6.72 9.94 -4.27
CA GLU A 23 7.59 10.72 -5.15
C GLU A 23 6.81 11.34 -6.33
N ALA A 24 5.93 10.55 -6.97
CA ALA A 24 5.15 11.00 -8.13
C ALA A 24 4.20 12.16 -7.81
N LEU A 25 3.59 12.14 -6.62
CA LEU A 25 2.56 13.10 -6.20
C LEU A 25 3.09 14.15 -5.22
N GLU A 26 4.36 14.07 -4.84
CA GLU A 26 4.94 14.85 -3.74
C GLU A 26 4.07 14.77 -2.46
N ALA A 27 3.52 13.57 -2.24
CA ALA A 27 2.52 13.31 -1.21
C ALA A 27 3.14 13.13 0.17
N ASP A 28 2.36 13.38 1.22
CA ASP A 28 2.70 12.91 2.56
C ASP A 28 2.55 11.39 2.64
N TYR A 29 3.30 10.76 3.55
CA TYR A 29 3.26 9.33 3.78
C TYR A 29 2.83 8.99 5.21
N TRP A 30 1.97 7.99 5.32
CA TRP A 30 1.53 7.45 6.60
C TRP A 30 1.36 5.94 6.55
N LYS A 31 2.03 5.25 7.47
CA LYS A 31 1.79 3.84 7.74
C LYS A 31 1.12 3.72 9.10
N PRO A 32 -0.20 3.48 9.17
CA PRO A 32 -0.94 3.43 10.43
C PRO A 32 -0.38 2.45 11.43
N ILE A 33 0.00 1.25 10.96
CA ILE A 33 0.48 0.15 11.80
C ILE A 33 1.79 -0.37 11.23
N GLN A 34 2.84 -0.34 12.05
CA GLN A 34 4.10 -1.02 11.81
C GLN A 34 4.22 -2.17 12.81
N ALA A 35 4.54 -3.38 12.36
CA ALA A 35 4.80 -4.54 13.21
C ALA A 35 6.19 -5.10 12.87
N GLY A 36 7.07 -5.02 13.85
CA GLY A 36 8.50 -5.38 13.73
C GLY A 36 9.30 -4.38 12.91
N ASP A 37 10.60 -4.61 12.87
CA ASP A 37 11.60 -3.87 12.08
C ASP A 37 11.56 -2.34 12.34
N LEU A 38 11.36 -1.93 13.61
CA LEU A 38 11.12 -0.53 13.94
C LEU A 38 12.30 0.38 13.63
N ASP A 39 13.53 -0.14 13.71
CA ASP A 39 14.76 0.59 13.39
C ASP A 39 14.97 0.77 11.87
N ASN A 40 14.31 -0.07 11.06
CA ASN A 40 14.32 -0.02 9.60
C ASN A 40 12.91 -0.19 9.04
N SER A 41 11.97 0.56 9.61
CA SER A 41 10.54 0.48 9.32
C SER A 41 10.23 0.83 7.86
N ASP A 42 9.01 0.51 7.42
CA ASP A 42 8.57 0.90 6.07
C ASP A 42 8.60 2.43 5.90
N THR A 43 8.31 3.20 6.96
CA THR A 43 8.46 4.67 6.95
C THR A 43 9.90 5.08 6.68
N ASN A 44 10.88 4.48 7.38
CA ASN A 44 12.31 4.76 7.15
C ASN A 44 12.74 4.40 5.72
N LYS A 45 12.22 3.28 5.18
CA LYS A 45 12.51 2.87 3.80
C LYS A 45 11.95 3.87 2.79
N VAL A 46 10.69 4.30 2.94
CA VAL A 46 10.08 5.32 2.06
C VAL A 46 10.84 6.64 2.16
N GLU A 47 11.17 7.09 3.38
CA GLU A 47 11.95 8.32 3.59
C GLU A 47 13.33 8.27 2.91
N LYS A 48 14.00 7.12 2.93
CA LYS A 48 15.27 6.92 2.24
C LYS A 48 15.15 6.99 0.72
N TYR A 49 14.02 6.50 0.17
CA TYR A 49 13.82 6.37 -1.28
C TYR A 49 13.23 7.61 -1.92
N VAL A 50 12.49 8.43 -1.19
CA VAL A 50 11.87 9.64 -1.70
C VAL A 50 12.89 10.78 -1.74
N SER A 51 12.91 11.54 -2.84
CA SER A 51 13.87 12.64 -3.05
C SER A 51 13.24 14.02 -2.97
N ASN A 52 11.91 14.13 -3.08
CA ASN A 52 11.25 15.42 -3.00
C ASN A 52 11.28 15.98 -1.56
N PRO A 53 11.47 17.30 -1.37
CA PRO A 53 11.62 17.91 -0.06
C PRO A 53 10.29 18.25 0.64
N THR A 54 9.16 18.05 -0.02
CA THR A 54 7.84 18.51 0.47
C THR A 54 7.12 17.45 1.29
N THR A 55 7.46 16.19 1.10
CA THR A 55 6.85 15.04 1.78
C THR A 55 7.05 15.10 3.29
N LYS A 56 5.94 14.91 4.03
CA LYS A 56 5.96 14.69 5.48
C LYS A 56 5.70 13.23 5.77
N PHE A 57 6.52 12.65 6.64
CA PHE A 57 6.39 11.28 7.14
C PHE A 57 5.68 11.31 8.49
N HIS A 58 4.46 10.77 8.53
CA HIS A 58 3.63 10.79 9.72
C HIS A 58 3.91 9.59 10.62
N LYS A 59 3.83 9.80 11.94
CA LYS A 59 4.06 8.74 12.93
C LYS A 59 2.99 7.65 12.82
N ASN A 60 3.40 6.40 13.01
CA ASN A 60 2.48 5.27 13.12
C ASN A 60 1.46 5.52 14.25
N ALA A 61 0.23 5.06 14.09
CA ALA A 61 -0.71 4.96 15.19
C ALA A 61 -0.31 3.85 16.17
N TYR A 62 0.22 2.75 15.61
CA TYR A 62 0.78 1.64 16.37
C TYR A 62 2.14 1.22 15.80
N ALA A 63 3.16 1.21 16.65
CA ALA A 63 4.50 0.69 16.37
C ALA A 63 4.73 -0.51 17.31
N LEU A 64 4.59 -1.71 16.75
CA LEU A 64 4.68 -2.98 17.50
C LEU A 64 6.08 -3.56 17.33
N GLN A 65 6.65 -4.08 18.42
CA GLN A 65 8.02 -4.61 18.45
C GLN A 65 8.14 -5.95 17.71
N THR A 66 7.08 -6.77 17.79
CA THR A 66 7.12 -8.13 17.27
C THR A 66 6.85 -8.17 15.78
N PRO A 67 7.74 -8.78 14.94
CA PRO A 67 7.55 -8.94 13.50
C PRO A 67 6.55 -10.07 13.21
N ALA A 68 5.27 -9.77 13.34
CA ALA A 68 4.15 -10.70 13.12
C ALA A 68 2.94 -9.95 12.55
N SER A 69 1.83 -10.67 12.33
CA SER A 69 0.57 -10.02 11.99
C SER A 69 0.13 -9.07 13.12
N PRO A 70 -0.48 -7.91 12.81
CA PRO A 70 -0.77 -6.87 13.79
C PRO A 70 -1.44 -7.35 15.09
N HIS A 71 -2.49 -8.18 14.97
CA HIS A 71 -3.20 -8.70 16.14
C HIS A 71 -2.30 -9.55 17.05
N TYR A 72 -1.42 -10.36 16.43
CA TYR A 72 -0.51 -11.25 17.19
C TYR A 72 0.66 -10.47 17.78
N ALA A 73 1.25 -9.55 17.02
CA ALA A 73 2.28 -8.64 17.50
C ALA A 73 1.78 -7.83 18.71
N ALA A 74 0.56 -7.25 18.59
CA ALA A 74 -0.06 -6.51 19.69
C ALA A 74 -0.29 -7.37 20.93
N ALA A 75 -0.75 -8.62 20.75
CA ALA A 75 -0.95 -9.53 21.87
C ALA A 75 0.37 -9.84 22.62
N ILE A 76 1.47 -10.06 21.89
CA ILE A 76 2.80 -10.29 22.48
C ILE A 76 3.30 -9.02 23.20
N ASP A 77 3.13 -7.86 22.57
CA ASP A 77 3.56 -6.57 23.12
C ASP A 77 2.65 -6.07 24.26
N GLY A 78 1.58 -6.81 24.62
CA GLY A 78 0.63 -6.42 25.68
C GLY A 78 -0.24 -5.23 25.28
N ILE A 79 -0.46 -5.01 23.97
CA ILE A 79 -1.22 -3.89 23.38
C ILE A 79 -2.52 -4.44 22.78
N THR A 80 -3.59 -3.65 22.84
CA THR A 80 -4.81 -3.89 22.07
C THR A 80 -4.94 -2.82 21.00
N ILE A 81 -5.07 -3.23 19.74
CA ILE A 81 -5.32 -2.29 18.63
C ILE A 81 -6.79 -1.94 18.62
N HIS A 82 -7.09 -0.66 18.73
CA HIS A 82 -8.44 -0.10 18.62
C HIS A 82 -8.54 0.76 17.36
N LEU A 83 -9.50 0.44 16.49
CA LEU A 83 -9.68 1.14 15.21
C LEU A 83 -9.92 2.66 15.41
N ASN A 84 -10.64 3.05 16.46
CA ASN A 84 -10.92 4.44 16.79
C ASN A 84 -9.68 5.25 17.23
N GLN A 85 -8.56 4.61 17.51
CA GLN A 85 -7.27 5.26 17.80
C GLN A 85 -6.41 5.42 16.54
N ILE A 86 -6.74 4.76 15.45
CA ILE A 86 -6.07 4.91 14.15
C ILE A 86 -6.66 6.15 13.48
N LYS A 87 -6.11 7.32 13.81
CA LYS A 87 -6.57 8.60 13.29
C LYS A 87 -5.69 9.08 12.17
N GLU A 88 -6.31 9.36 11.03
CA GLU A 88 -5.64 9.96 9.88
C GLU A 88 -4.92 11.26 10.29
N PRO A 89 -3.67 11.47 9.86
CA PRO A 89 -2.96 12.72 10.10
C PRO A 89 -3.61 13.87 9.33
N LYS A 90 -3.63 15.05 9.95
CA LYS A 90 -4.11 16.27 9.28
C LYS A 90 -3.05 16.76 8.30
N THR A 91 -3.39 16.80 7.03
CA THR A 91 -2.56 17.37 5.97
C THR A 91 -3.41 18.07 4.92
N ILE A 92 -2.82 19.08 4.26
CA ILE A 92 -3.40 19.75 3.08
C ILE A 92 -2.82 19.16 1.78
N ASN A 93 -1.81 18.30 1.92
CA ASN A 93 -1.14 17.64 0.80
C ASN A 93 -1.90 16.38 0.35
N HIS A 94 -1.50 15.79 -0.77
CA HIS A 94 -1.87 14.40 -1.08
C HIS A 94 -1.36 13.49 0.04
N LEU A 95 -2.06 12.38 0.30
CA LEU A 95 -1.67 11.43 1.34
C LEU A 95 -1.62 10.01 0.76
N VAL A 96 -0.49 9.35 0.95
CA VAL A 96 -0.33 7.92 0.69
C VAL A 96 -0.36 7.19 2.02
N VAL A 97 -1.36 6.32 2.19
CA VAL A 97 -1.56 5.49 3.38
C VAL A 97 -1.18 4.05 3.04
N GLU A 98 -0.20 3.48 3.72
CA GLU A 98 0.22 2.10 3.47
C GLU A 98 -0.38 1.13 4.49
N GLY A 99 -1.13 0.14 4.01
CA GLY A 99 -1.68 -0.94 4.81
C GLY A 99 -0.62 -1.96 5.26
N ALA A 100 -0.97 -2.78 6.24
CA ALA A 100 -0.14 -3.87 6.75
C ALA A 100 -0.60 -5.22 6.16
N GLY A 101 0.25 -5.85 5.35
CA GLY A 101 -0.09 -7.12 4.68
C GLY A 101 -1.21 -6.97 3.65
N GLY A 102 -2.17 -7.88 3.66
CA GLY A 102 -3.39 -7.84 2.83
C GLY A 102 -4.59 -7.27 3.58
N ILE A 103 -5.68 -7.03 2.84
CA ILE A 103 -6.89 -6.34 3.38
C ILE A 103 -7.61 -7.06 4.52
N LEU A 104 -7.53 -8.37 4.59
CA LEU A 104 -8.15 -9.17 5.65
C LEU A 104 -7.18 -9.56 6.77
N VAL A 105 -6.00 -8.95 6.83
CA VAL A 105 -5.09 -9.14 7.96
C VAL A 105 -5.76 -8.58 9.23
N PRO A 106 -5.91 -9.41 10.30
CA PRO A 106 -6.61 -8.98 11.49
C PRO A 106 -5.80 -7.98 12.31
N LEU A 107 -6.48 -6.98 12.82
CA LEU A 107 -5.97 -5.99 13.78
C LEU A 107 -6.27 -6.42 15.22
N ASN A 108 -7.44 -7.02 15.42
CA ASN A 108 -7.94 -7.58 16.65
C ASN A 108 -8.96 -8.69 16.33
N THR A 109 -9.83 -9.08 17.26
CA THR A 109 -10.84 -10.13 17.06
C THR A 109 -12.01 -9.74 16.16
N THR A 110 -12.19 -8.45 15.88
CA THR A 110 -13.33 -7.92 15.09
C THR A 110 -12.91 -7.17 13.85
N ASP A 111 -11.77 -6.48 13.89
CA ASP A 111 -11.36 -5.54 12.85
C ASP A 111 -10.18 -6.10 12.04
N CYS A 112 -10.18 -5.79 10.75
CA CYS A 112 -9.12 -6.09 9.80
C CYS A 112 -8.54 -4.80 9.19
N VAL A 113 -7.45 -4.91 8.44
CA VAL A 113 -6.82 -3.79 7.73
C VAL A 113 -7.80 -3.05 6.82
N ILE A 114 -8.76 -3.74 6.20
CA ILE A 114 -9.78 -3.12 5.35
C ILE A 114 -10.62 -2.08 6.11
N ASP A 115 -10.81 -2.25 7.41
CA ASP A 115 -11.64 -1.37 8.23
C ASP A 115 -10.94 -0.02 8.57
N ILE A 116 -9.65 0.12 8.23
CA ILE A 116 -8.92 1.41 8.26
C ILE A 116 -9.30 2.29 7.06
N ILE A 117 -9.75 1.68 5.95
CA ILE A 117 -9.96 2.39 4.69
C ILE A 117 -11.18 3.31 4.81
N GLN A 118 -10.95 4.62 4.65
CA GLN A 118 -12.02 5.61 4.71
C GLN A 118 -12.76 5.70 3.36
N PRO A 119 -14.04 6.13 3.33
CA PRO A 119 -14.84 6.20 2.10
C PRO A 119 -14.26 7.12 1.00
N ASP A 120 -13.47 8.12 1.39
CA ASP A 120 -12.82 9.07 0.48
C ASP A 120 -11.46 8.61 -0.03
N TYR A 121 -10.99 7.43 0.39
CA TYR A 121 -9.74 6.86 -0.08
C TYR A 121 -9.92 6.17 -1.45
N LYS A 122 -8.93 6.37 -2.31
CA LYS A 122 -8.76 5.61 -3.56
C LYS A 122 -7.79 4.46 -3.29
N VAL A 123 -8.27 3.24 -3.44
CA VAL A 123 -7.46 2.03 -3.11
C VAL A 123 -6.63 1.62 -4.32
N ILE A 124 -5.34 1.42 -4.10
CA ILE A 124 -4.41 0.86 -5.07
C ILE A 124 -3.97 -0.51 -4.58
N VAL A 125 -4.16 -1.52 -5.42
CA VAL A 125 -3.78 -2.91 -5.12
C VAL A 125 -2.42 -3.21 -5.71
N VAL A 126 -1.48 -3.66 -4.89
CA VAL A 126 -0.16 -4.15 -5.34
C VAL A 126 -0.22 -5.66 -5.47
N SER A 127 -0.01 -6.15 -6.69
CA SER A 127 -0.08 -7.56 -7.04
C SER A 127 1.26 -8.06 -7.57
N ARG A 128 1.97 -8.86 -6.77
CA ARG A 128 3.22 -9.51 -7.16
C ARG A 128 2.92 -10.80 -7.92
N HIS A 129 3.73 -11.08 -8.95
CA HIS A 129 3.62 -12.33 -9.71
C HIS A 129 4.23 -13.52 -8.95
N TYR A 130 3.40 -14.52 -8.67
CA TYR A 130 3.76 -15.85 -8.17
C TYR A 130 2.62 -16.85 -8.44
N LEU A 131 2.87 -18.13 -8.31
CA LEU A 131 1.84 -19.15 -8.50
C LEU A 131 0.72 -18.98 -7.44
N GLY A 132 -0.50 -18.67 -7.91
CA GLY A 132 -1.65 -18.33 -7.04
C GLY A 132 -1.97 -16.84 -6.97
N SER A 133 -1.12 -15.95 -7.50
CA SER A 133 -1.34 -14.49 -7.43
C SER A 133 -2.62 -14.03 -8.15
N ILE A 134 -3.04 -14.70 -9.23
CA ILE A 134 -4.30 -14.41 -9.91
C ILE A 134 -5.46 -14.55 -8.91
N ASN A 135 -5.55 -15.70 -8.24
CA ASN A 135 -6.60 -15.95 -7.25
C ASN A 135 -6.59 -14.92 -6.11
N HIS A 136 -5.40 -14.64 -5.54
CA HIS A 136 -5.28 -13.67 -4.44
C HIS A 136 -5.64 -12.25 -4.89
N THR A 137 -5.29 -11.86 -6.11
CA THR A 137 -5.64 -10.55 -6.68
C THR A 137 -7.14 -10.42 -6.89
N LEU A 138 -7.76 -11.43 -7.51
CA LEU A 138 -9.20 -11.43 -7.76
C LEU A 138 -9.99 -11.40 -6.44
N MET A 139 -9.61 -12.21 -5.45
CA MET A 139 -10.23 -12.21 -4.11
C MET A 139 -10.10 -10.84 -3.43
N THR A 140 -8.92 -10.22 -3.48
CA THR A 140 -8.68 -8.91 -2.89
C THR A 140 -9.59 -7.85 -3.52
N ILE A 141 -9.64 -7.80 -4.86
CA ILE A 141 -10.46 -6.82 -5.57
C ILE A 141 -11.96 -7.08 -5.35
N GLU A 142 -12.40 -8.33 -5.35
CA GLU A 142 -13.78 -8.70 -5.10
C GLU A 142 -14.25 -8.23 -3.72
N ILE A 143 -13.45 -8.47 -2.68
CA ILE A 143 -13.77 -8.03 -1.32
C ILE A 143 -13.80 -6.50 -1.22
N LEU A 144 -12.84 -5.79 -1.83
CA LEU A 144 -12.86 -4.33 -1.85
C LEU A 144 -14.14 -3.79 -2.51
N LYS A 145 -14.52 -4.35 -3.66
CA LYS A 145 -15.76 -3.98 -4.37
C LYS A 145 -17.02 -4.33 -3.58
N SER A 146 -17.07 -5.48 -2.92
CA SER A 146 -18.21 -5.88 -2.09
C SER A 146 -18.44 -4.94 -0.90
N ARG A 147 -17.35 -4.34 -0.38
CA ARG A 147 -17.39 -3.29 0.65
C ARG A 147 -17.64 -1.90 0.06
N LYS A 148 -17.89 -1.78 -1.25
CA LYS A 148 -18.12 -0.51 -1.98
C LYS A 148 -16.94 0.47 -1.88
N LEU A 149 -15.74 -0.03 -1.69
CA LEU A 149 -14.53 0.77 -1.67
C LEU A 149 -14.07 1.09 -3.11
N ASN A 150 -13.51 2.28 -3.29
CA ASN A 150 -13.05 2.76 -4.59
C ASN A 150 -11.72 2.12 -4.97
N VAL A 151 -11.73 1.03 -5.75
CA VAL A 151 -10.51 0.43 -6.32
C VAL A 151 -10.08 1.23 -7.53
N ALA A 152 -9.17 2.18 -7.31
CA ALA A 152 -8.74 3.14 -8.33
C ALA A 152 -7.69 2.57 -9.30
N GLY A 153 -6.96 1.53 -8.90
CA GLY A 153 -5.97 0.95 -9.79
C GLY A 153 -5.23 -0.24 -9.20
N ILE A 154 -4.48 -0.90 -10.07
CA ILE A 154 -3.56 -1.99 -9.74
C ILE A 154 -2.15 -1.64 -10.20
N ILE A 155 -1.16 -1.97 -9.37
CA ILE A 155 0.26 -1.96 -9.71
C ILE A 155 0.73 -3.40 -9.64
N PHE A 156 1.26 -3.91 -10.75
CA PHE A 156 1.91 -5.21 -10.76
C PHE A 156 3.36 -5.08 -10.25
N SER A 157 3.87 -6.13 -9.64
CA SER A 157 5.24 -6.21 -9.13
C SER A 157 5.90 -7.51 -9.58
N GLY A 158 7.10 -7.40 -10.11
CA GLY A 158 7.85 -8.49 -10.74
C GLY A 158 7.88 -8.38 -12.26
N ASP A 159 8.65 -9.27 -12.88
CA ASP A 159 8.83 -9.29 -14.33
C ASP A 159 7.50 -9.50 -15.06
N GLU A 160 7.42 -9.00 -16.29
CA GLU A 160 6.21 -9.05 -17.08
C GLU A 160 5.63 -10.47 -17.21
N ASN A 161 4.36 -10.61 -16.87
CA ASN A 161 3.58 -11.82 -17.12
C ASN A 161 2.26 -11.47 -17.79
N LYS A 162 2.31 -11.35 -19.12
CA LYS A 162 1.15 -10.91 -19.93
C LYS A 162 -0.10 -11.74 -19.67
N ALA A 163 0.03 -13.07 -19.55
CA ALA A 163 -1.12 -13.94 -19.33
C ALA A 163 -1.79 -13.68 -17.97
N THR A 164 -0.98 -13.50 -16.91
CA THR A 164 -1.47 -13.19 -15.57
C THR A 164 -2.09 -11.78 -15.52
N GLU A 165 -1.41 -10.79 -16.07
CA GLU A 165 -1.88 -9.39 -16.06
C GLU A 165 -3.17 -9.24 -16.86
N SER A 166 -3.23 -9.76 -18.11
CA SER A 166 -4.41 -9.67 -18.97
C SER A 166 -5.64 -10.28 -18.31
N ILE A 167 -5.55 -11.50 -17.79
CA ILE A 167 -6.73 -12.15 -17.19
C ILE A 167 -7.22 -11.44 -15.93
N ILE A 168 -6.32 -10.86 -15.13
CA ILE A 168 -6.70 -10.06 -13.96
C ILE A 168 -7.44 -8.80 -14.41
N LEU A 169 -6.88 -8.06 -15.39
CA LEU A 169 -7.48 -6.81 -15.88
C LEU A 169 -8.84 -7.05 -16.54
N GLU A 170 -8.96 -8.09 -17.37
CA GLU A 170 -10.21 -8.48 -18.03
C GLU A 170 -11.31 -8.83 -17.01
N LYS A 171 -10.96 -9.64 -15.99
CA LYS A 171 -11.94 -10.06 -14.97
C LYS A 171 -12.36 -8.95 -14.03
N THR A 172 -11.47 -8.02 -13.75
CA THR A 172 -11.71 -6.99 -12.71
C THR A 172 -12.14 -5.65 -13.28
N ASN A 173 -11.80 -5.36 -14.53
CA ASN A 173 -11.95 -4.04 -15.16
C ASN A 173 -11.31 -2.92 -14.31
N VAL A 174 -10.20 -3.20 -13.62
CA VAL A 174 -9.45 -2.22 -12.82
C VAL A 174 -8.35 -1.63 -13.68
N LEU A 175 -8.13 -0.33 -13.55
CA LEU A 175 -7.07 0.38 -14.28
C LEU A 175 -5.68 -0.13 -13.89
N MET A 176 -4.87 -0.54 -14.84
CA MET A 176 -3.45 -0.78 -14.62
C MET A 176 -2.70 0.56 -14.56
N LEU A 177 -2.18 0.90 -13.40
CA LEU A 177 -1.35 2.10 -13.21
C LEU A 177 0.05 1.89 -13.77
N GLY A 178 0.62 0.71 -13.54
CA GLY A 178 1.93 0.35 -14.04
C GLY A 178 2.42 -0.98 -13.51
N ARG A 179 3.67 -1.30 -13.84
CA ARG A 179 4.41 -2.43 -13.29
C ARG A 179 5.76 -1.95 -12.74
N ILE A 180 6.16 -2.53 -11.63
CA ILE A 180 7.48 -2.36 -11.02
C ILE A 180 8.21 -3.67 -11.25
N ASP A 181 9.21 -3.65 -12.12
CA ASP A 181 10.00 -4.84 -12.47
C ASP A 181 10.90 -5.29 -11.32
N ASN A 182 11.49 -6.49 -11.42
CA ASN A 182 12.50 -6.95 -10.48
C ASN A 182 13.81 -6.18 -10.71
N GLU A 183 13.99 -5.09 -9.98
CA GLU A 183 15.22 -4.30 -10.05
C GLU A 183 16.32 -4.94 -9.21
N PRO A 184 17.59 -4.86 -9.63
CA PRO A 184 18.72 -5.38 -8.84
C PRO A 184 18.90 -4.64 -7.51
N TYR A 185 18.43 -3.39 -7.41
CA TYR A 185 18.36 -2.56 -6.21
C TYR A 185 17.32 -1.46 -6.41
N PHE A 186 16.90 -0.85 -5.30
CA PHE A 186 16.10 0.37 -5.31
C PHE A 186 16.87 1.50 -4.64
N ASP A 187 16.92 2.64 -5.31
CA ASP A 187 17.43 3.91 -4.81
C ASP A 187 16.51 5.06 -5.26
N GLN A 188 16.87 6.30 -4.91
CA GLN A 188 16.09 7.47 -5.27
C GLN A 188 15.94 7.64 -6.79
N ASN A 189 16.95 7.27 -7.58
CA ASN A 189 16.90 7.41 -9.04
C ASN A 189 15.91 6.41 -9.66
N VAL A 190 15.94 5.15 -9.22
CA VAL A 190 15.01 4.11 -9.66
C VAL A 190 13.58 4.48 -9.25
N ILE A 191 13.36 4.92 -8.01
CA ILE A 191 12.05 5.38 -7.56
C ILE A 191 11.55 6.56 -8.39
N LYS A 192 12.40 7.56 -8.67
CA LYS A 192 12.04 8.70 -9.49
C LYS A 192 11.69 8.30 -10.92
N TYR A 193 12.44 7.38 -11.51
CA TYR A 193 12.13 6.83 -12.83
C TYR A 193 10.71 6.25 -12.89
N TYR A 194 10.33 5.38 -11.95
CA TYR A 194 8.97 4.84 -11.89
C TYR A 194 7.93 5.91 -11.53
N ALA A 195 8.27 6.87 -10.69
CA ALA A 195 7.39 7.98 -10.35
C ALA A 195 7.02 8.80 -11.60
N ASP A 196 7.98 9.09 -12.47
CA ASP A 196 7.74 9.80 -13.72
C ASP A 196 6.88 8.97 -14.69
N LEU A 197 7.10 7.64 -14.77
CA LEU A 197 6.28 6.73 -15.59
C LEU A 197 4.81 6.66 -15.13
N PHE A 198 4.56 6.76 -13.82
CA PHE A 198 3.22 6.58 -13.26
C PHE A 198 2.46 7.92 -13.10
N ARG A 199 3.18 9.04 -13.10
CA ARG A 199 2.66 10.39 -12.76
C ARG A 199 1.40 10.75 -13.51
N GLU A 200 1.38 10.60 -14.83
CA GLU A 200 0.23 10.99 -15.65
C GLU A 200 -1.04 10.24 -15.25
N LYS A 201 -0.94 8.91 -15.11
CA LYS A 201 -2.09 8.07 -14.70
C LYS A 201 -2.54 8.37 -13.27
N LEU A 202 -1.61 8.68 -12.37
CA LEU A 202 -1.93 9.06 -10.99
C LEU A 202 -2.65 10.40 -10.91
N LEU A 203 -2.20 11.39 -11.66
CA LEU A 203 -2.86 12.70 -11.72
C LEU A 203 -4.27 12.58 -12.31
N ALA A 204 -4.49 11.70 -13.29
CA ALA A 204 -5.81 11.42 -13.84
C ALA A 204 -6.79 10.84 -12.81
N LEU A 205 -6.29 10.19 -11.74
CA LEU A 205 -7.14 9.75 -10.64
C LEU A 205 -7.71 10.93 -9.81
N SER A 206 -7.16 12.14 -9.92
CA SER A 206 -7.60 13.30 -9.11
C SER A 206 -8.87 13.96 -9.65
N ILE A 207 -9.26 13.61 -10.86
CA ILE A 207 -10.47 14.10 -11.55
C ILE A 207 -11.64 13.17 -11.24
#